data_69f3138829ccf19cb7bdfc1284c7f1b5
#
_entry.id   69f3138829ccf19cb7bdfc1284c7f1b5
#
_cell.length_a   1.000
_cell.length_b   1.000
_cell.length_c   1.000
_cell.angle_alpha   90.00
_cell.angle_beta   90.00
_cell.angle_gamma   90.00
#
_symmetry.space_group_name_H-M   'P 1'
#
loop_
_entity.id
_entity.type
_entity.pdbx_description
1 polymer ?
#
loop_
_entity_poly.entity_id
_entity_poly.type
_entity_poly.pdbx_seq_one_letter_code
_entity_poly.pdbx_strand_id
1 'polypeptide(L)'
;MKSLFTLLSLISFLCVHAQNTNKFLDRDFWKSEPSVLDIKNSIREGNDPTEKASSAFDGVAYAIIDNAPLESIKYMLSIEGNPVTKPTHGGVKYLQWAAYKGNIEVMEHLLKLGADPNASTSRGTNMLLMAAIGGVQKTAVYDLILKEGISLDYANISGSNALLLLSGAALENTAILQYFIDKKMSLDTEDKDGNNLFFYAARGGNIKTMKFWRQKAVAYNDLNFKGENAVLFASQGMKRKALRLEVFKYLSEELNIEVDQVSWEGKTALHLSARRGNPELFNFFISKGVSANQIDTNGNIALINAAAGSKENLEKILAHSNNSLHQNQQGKSAIMIAIEKGKKENFDFLLSKGVDLNIKDVFGNDLMYYVFKFHNSKKKEVTQHFLNQLSSAGLNGKKMYENGNTLAHIAIEKHSIFLLKKAIEMGTNINFKNKINISPLHLAAMTSKNKELIDVLLNNGAEKNTLTEFNESPYDLALQNELLNKENIDFAFLKID
;
A
#
# COMPACT_ATOMS: atom_id res chain seq x y z
N MET A 1 6.39 -74.85 -18.65
CA MET A 1 6.04 -73.88 -19.72
C MET A 1 5.89 -72.53 -19.04
N LYS A 2 6.83 -71.66 -19.36
CA LYS A 2 7.00 -70.36 -18.72
C LYS A 2 6.10 -69.37 -19.42
N SER A 3 5.16 -68.69 -18.70
CA SER A 3 4.42 -67.55 -19.19
C SER A 3 5.06 -66.26 -18.70
N LEU A 4 5.50 -65.49 -19.65
CA LEU A 4 6.12 -64.16 -19.49
C LEU A 4 5.03 -63.12 -19.20
N PHE A 5 5.02 -62.52 -18.00
CA PHE A 5 4.20 -61.34 -17.71
C PHE A 5 4.99 -60.09 -18.08
N THR A 6 4.54 -59.42 -19.11
CA THR A 6 5.06 -58.12 -19.54
C THR A 6 4.38 -57.03 -18.68
N LEU A 7 5.17 -56.42 -17.80
CA LEU A 7 4.74 -55.28 -17.00
C LEU A 7 4.85 -54.00 -17.84
N LEU A 8 3.72 -53.47 -18.32
CA LEU A 8 3.67 -52.15 -18.92
C LEU A 8 3.64 -51.12 -17.79
N SER A 9 4.77 -50.47 -17.54
CA SER A 9 4.82 -49.29 -16.66
C SER A 9 4.25 -48.07 -17.38
N LEU A 10 3.07 -47.66 -17.00
CA LEU A 10 2.52 -46.34 -17.34
C LEU A 10 3.32 -45.29 -16.59
N ILE A 11 4.25 -44.65 -17.28
CA ILE A 11 4.86 -43.41 -16.78
C ILE A 11 3.83 -42.29 -17.07
N SER A 12 3.05 -41.95 -16.07
CA SER A 12 2.27 -40.72 -16.09
C SER A 12 3.22 -39.52 -15.96
N PHE A 13 3.50 -38.86 -17.06
CA PHE A 13 4.08 -37.53 -17.07
C PHE A 13 3.10 -36.59 -16.36
N LEU A 14 3.29 -36.36 -15.06
CA LEU A 14 2.78 -35.24 -14.36
C LEU A 14 3.50 -33.99 -14.94
N CYS A 15 2.93 -33.39 -15.98
CA CYS A 15 3.24 -32.01 -16.33
C CYS A 15 2.83 -31.13 -15.15
N VAL A 16 3.76 -30.93 -14.21
CA VAL A 16 3.70 -29.78 -13.32
C VAL A 16 3.78 -28.57 -14.26
N HIS A 17 2.65 -27.95 -14.53
CA HIS A 17 2.61 -26.61 -15.08
C HIS A 17 3.17 -25.72 -13.95
N ALA A 18 4.50 -25.59 -13.87
CA ALA A 18 5.08 -24.39 -13.31
C ALA A 18 4.42 -23.25 -14.10
N GLN A 19 3.67 -22.39 -13.43
CA GLN A 19 3.25 -21.14 -14.04
C GLN A 19 4.53 -20.45 -14.51
N ASN A 20 4.84 -20.55 -15.79
CA ASN A 20 5.95 -19.84 -16.41
C ASN A 20 5.61 -18.34 -16.25
N THR A 21 6.13 -17.74 -15.20
CA THR A 21 6.04 -16.29 -15.02
C THR A 21 6.80 -15.66 -16.17
N ASN A 22 6.14 -14.78 -16.91
CA ASN A 22 6.74 -14.08 -18.03
C ASN A 22 8.08 -13.46 -17.65
N LYS A 23 9.17 -13.87 -18.31
CA LYS A 23 10.56 -13.43 -18.04
C LYS A 23 10.70 -11.92 -18.11
N PHE A 24 9.93 -11.24 -18.99
CA PHE A 24 9.99 -9.78 -19.11
C PHE A 24 9.42 -9.05 -17.88
N LEU A 25 8.65 -9.73 -17.04
CA LEU A 25 8.16 -9.21 -15.77
C LEU A 25 9.07 -9.55 -14.59
N ASP A 26 10.13 -10.33 -14.81
CA ASP A 26 11.19 -10.60 -13.85
C ASP A 26 12.32 -9.57 -13.97
N ARG A 27 12.58 -8.84 -12.89
CA ARG A 27 13.64 -7.84 -12.86
C ARG A 27 15.05 -8.42 -12.92
N ASP A 28 15.24 -9.65 -12.48
CA ASP A 28 16.56 -10.28 -12.53
C ASP A 28 16.97 -10.62 -13.96
N PHE A 29 16.00 -10.88 -14.86
CA PHE A 29 16.26 -10.95 -16.29
C PHE A 29 16.87 -9.65 -16.84
N TRP A 30 16.33 -8.48 -16.46
CA TRP A 30 16.85 -7.19 -16.96
C TRP A 30 18.18 -6.79 -16.33
N LYS A 31 18.41 -7.14 -15.07
CA LYS A 31 19.72 -6.94 -14.39
C LYS A 31 20.83 -7.83 -14.95
N SER A 32 20.49 -8.92 -15.63
CA SER A 32 21.47 -9.75 -16.33
C SER A 32 21.95 -9.17 -17.66
N GLU A 33 21.51 -7.97 -18.01
CA GLU A 33 21.88 -7.24 -19.23
C GLU A 33 21.60 -8.04 -20.52
N PRO A 34 20.36 -8.52 -20.72
CA PRO A 34 20.05 -9.41 -21.83
C PRO A 34 20.30 -8.72 -23.19
N SER A 35 20.89 -9.46 -24.13
CA SER A 35 21.05 -9.03 -25.51
C SER A 35 19.71 -9.05 -26.28
N VAL A 36 19.66 -8.43 -27.44
CA VAL A 36 18.51 -8.53 -28.36
C VAL A 36 18.20 -10.01 -28.73
N LEU A 37 19.24 -10.83 -28.82
CA LEU A 37 19.04 -12.27 -29.12
C LEU A 37 18.34 -12.99 -27.97
N ASP A 38 18.73 -12.68 -26.72
CA ASP A 38 18.09 -13.27 -25.52
C ASP A 38 16.59 -12.89 -25.44
N ILE A 39 16.28 -11.63 -25.78
CA ILE A 39 14.88 -11.16 -25.83
C ILE A 39 14.10 -11.92 -26.94
N LYS A 40 14.68 -12.05 -28.14
CA LYS A 40 14.04 -12.79 -29.25
C LYS A 40 13.81 -14.25 -28.87
N ASN A 41 14.76 -14.89 -28.21
CA ASN A 41 14.63 -16.26 -27.75
C ASN A 41 13.52 -16.38 -26.69
N SER A 42 13.46 -15.45 -25.74
CA SER A 42 12.42 -15.41 -24.73
C SER A 42 11.02 -15.26 -25.35
N ILE A 43 10.88 -14.43 -26.39
CA ILE A 43 9.60 -14.32 -27.16
C ILE A 43 9.24 -15.65 -27.82
N ARG A 44 10.20 -16.35 -28.44
CA ARG A 44 9.98 -17.68 -29.06
C ARG A 44 9.58 -18.74 -28.03
N GLU A 45 10.02 -18.60 -26.78
CA GLU A 45 9.62 -19.44 -25.65
C GLU A 45 8.23 -19.14 -25.10
N GLY A 46 7.51 -18.17 -25.70
CA GLY A 46 6.13 -17.81 -25.36
C GLY A 46 6.00 -16.69 -24.35
N ASN A 47 7.07 -15.96 -24.01
CA ASN A 47 6.96 -14.80 -23.13
C ASN A 47 6.41 -13.59 -23.92
N ASP A 48 5.35 -12.96 -23.42
CA ASP A 48 4.73 -11.79 -24.04
C ASP A 48 5.50 -10.50 -23.70
N PRO A 49 6.14 -9.83 -24.70
CA PRO A 49 6.92 -8.61 -24.45
C PRO A 49 6.05 -7.39 -24.13
N THR A 50 4.73 -7.51 -24.24
CA THR A 50 3.78 -6.40 -24.04
C THR A 50 2.96 -6.52 -22.74
N GLU A 51 3.05 -7.67 -22.07
CA GLU A 51 2.31 -7.96 -20.84
C GLU A 51 2.66 -6.98 -19.73
N LYS A 52 1.65 -6.66 -18.93
CA LYS A 52 1.81 -5.86 -17.70
C LYS A 52 1.67 -6.74 -16.46
N ALA A 53 2.56 -6.54 -15.51
CA ALA A 53 2.40 -7.08 -14.16
C ALA A 53 1.13 -6.52 -13.49
N SER A 54 0.64 -7.19 -12.44
CA SER A 54 -0.47 -6.69 -11.61
C SER A 54 -0.23 -5.30 -11.00
N SER A 55 1.04 -4.90 -10.90
CA SER A 55 1.48 -3.55 -10.49
C SER A 55 1.51 -2.53 -11.63
N ALA A 56 1.08 -2.93 -12.84
CA ALA A 56 1.09 -2.16 -14.09
C ALA A 56 2.50 -1.78 -14.63
N PHE A 57 3.58 -2.37 -14.12
CA PHE A 57 4.87 -2.35 -14.81
C PHE A 57 4.87 -3.35 -15.97
N ASP A 58 5.67 -3.06 -17.01
CA ASP A 58 5.91 -3.97 -18.13
C ASP A 58 7.41 -4.16 -18.38
N GLY A 59 7.76 -5.01 -19.36
CA GLY A 59 9.13 -5.34 -19.67
C GLY A 59 9.97 -4.12 -20.08
N VAL A 60 9.41 -3.16 -20.82
CA VAL A 60 10.13 -1.92 -21.22
C VAL A 60 10.45 -1.06 -20.00
N ALA A 61 9.46 -0.86 -19.11
CA ALA A 61 9.68 -0.08 -17.89
C ALA A 61 10.76 -0.73 -16.99
N TYR A 62 10.73 -2.06 -16.83
CA TYR A 62 11.77 -2.76 -16.07
C TYR A 62 13.15 -2.68 -16.74
N ALA A 63 13.23 -2.85 -18.08
CA ALA A 63 14.47 -2.68 -18.82
C ALA A 63 15.12 -1.30 -18.58
N ILE A 64 14.32 -0.23 -18.63
CA ILE A 64 14.79 1.14 -18.36
C ILE A 64 15.21 1.30 -16.90
N ILE A 65 14.40 0.84 -15.96
CA ILE A 65 14.67 0.98 -14.51
C ILE A 65 15.91 0.20 -14.08
N ASP A 66 16.14 -0.97 -14.66
CA ASP A 66 17.28 -1.84 -14.32
C ASP A 66 18.53 -1.56 -15.20
N ASN A 67 18.48 -0.52 -16.06
CA ASN A 67 19.55 -0.08 -16.95
C ASN A 67 20.02 -1.20 -17.92
N ALA A 68 19.09 -1.94 -18.51
CA ALA A 68 19.40 -2.91 -19.55
C ALA A 68 20.13 -2.24 -20.74
N PRO A 69 20.87 -2.98 -21.58
CA PRO A 69 21.57 -2.45 -22.74
C PRO A 69 20.65 -1.62 -23.64
N LEU A 70 21.14 -0.48 -24.15
CA LEU A 70 20.36 0.44 -24.96
C LEU A 70 19.71 -0.24 -26.17
N GLU A 71 20.42 -1.14 -26.85
CA GLU A 71 19.90 -1.86 -28.02
C GLU A 71 18.75 -2.81 -27.63
N SER A 72 18.80 -3.39 -26.45
CA SER A 72 17.72 -4.23 -25.91
C SER A 72 16.48 -3.40 -25.59
N ILE A 73 16.64 -2.20 -25.00
CA ILE A 73 15.54 -1.25 -24.77
C ILE A 73 14.94 -0.79 -26.11
N LYS A 74 15.77 -0.41 -27.10
CA LYS A 74 15.32 -0.02 -28.43
C LYS A 74 14.54 -1.13 -29.12
N TYR A 75 15.04 -2.36 -29.03
CA TYR A 75 14.33 -3.51 -29.60
C TYR A 75 12.97 -3.72 -28.95
N MET A 76 12.87 -3.68 -27.63
CA MET A 76 11.59 -3.78 -26.91
C MET A 76 10.61 -2.66 -27.29
N LEU A 77 11.10 -1.43 -27.49
CA LEU A 77 10.29 -0.29 -27.96
C LEU A 77 9.83 -0.44 -29.41
N SER A 78 10.54 -1.20 -30.24
CA SER A 78 10.15 -1.47 -31.64
C SER A 78 9.04 -2.50 -31.79
N ILE A 79 8.71 -3.24 -30.72
CA ILE A 79 7.68 -4.27 -30.74
C ILE A 79 6.29 -3.59 -30.68
N GLU A 80 5.39 -3.99 -31.58
CA GLU A 80 4.00 -3.56 -31.56
C GLU A 80 3.35 -3.86 -30.19
N GLY A 81 2.61 -2.88 -29.64
CA GLY A 81 2.05 -2.96 -28.28
C GLY A 81 2.91 -2.29 -27.21
N ASN A 82 4.10 -1.76 -27.54
CA ASN A 82 4.95 -0.96 -26.66
C ASN A 82 5.14 0.50 -27.14
N PRO A 83 4.04 1.24 -27.43
CA PRO A 83 4.19 2.64 -27.85
C PRO A 83 4.80 3.50 -26.74
N VAL A 84 5.56 4.53 -27.13
CA VAL A 84 6.20 5.47 -26.18
C VAL A 84 5.22 6.19 -25.25
N THR A 85 3.95 6.22 -25.62
CA THR A 85 2.86 6.81 -24.85
C THR A 85 2.24 5.84 -23.83
N LYS A 86 2.65 4.57 -23.80
CA LYS A 86 2.09 3.52 -22.94
C LYS A 86 2.23 3.89 -21.46
N PRO A 87 1.13 4.00 -20.70
CA PRO A 87 1.20 4.25 -19.27
C PRO A 87 1.57 2.97 -18.53
N THR A 88 2.44 3.12 -17.53
CA THR A 88 2.86 2.07 -16.63
C THR A 88 2.41 2.36 -15.19
N HIS A 89 3.08 1.84 -14.18
CA HIS A 89 2.77 2.04 -12.77
C HIS A 89 2.54 3.52 -12.42
N GLY A 90 1.38 3.83 -11.84
CA GLY A 90 1.03 5.20 -11.44
C GLY A 90 0.84 6.19 -12.61
N GLY A 91 0.64 5.71 -13.83
CA GLY A 91 0.49 6.54 -15.04
C GLY A 91 1.82 7.08 -15.60
N VAL A 92 2.96 6.62 -15.06
CA VAL A 92 4.30 7.02 -15.52
C VAL A 92 4.59 6.39 -16.88
N LYS A 93 5.11 7.18 -17.82
CA LYS A 93 5.53 6.73 -19.16
C LYS A 93 7.03 6.44 -19.22
N TYR A 94 7.49 5.81 -20.29
CA TYR A 94 8.88 5.38 -20.45
C TYR A 94 9.91 6.53 -20.36
N LEU A 95 9.60 7.69 -20.96
CA LEU A 95 10.47 8.88 -20.90
C LEU A 95 10.70 9.34 -19.45
N GLN A 96 9.66 9.28 -18.63
CA GLN A 96 9.76 9.65 -17.23
C GLN A 96 10.59 8.63 -16.41
N TRP A 97 10.53 7.33 -16.73
CA TRP A 97 11.43 6.34 -16.13
C TRP A 97 12.88 6.50 -16.56
N ALA A 98 13.14 6.84 -17.84
CA ALA A 98 14.47 7.15 -18.32
C ALA A 98 15.06 8.38 -17.62
N ALA A 99 14.26 9.42 -17.41
CA ALA A 99 14.65 10.60 -16.64
C ALA A 99 14.92 10.25 -15.16
N TYR A 100 14.06 9.42 -14.52
CA TYR A 100 14.28 8.93 -13.16
C TYR A 100 15.63 8.22 -12.98
N LYS A 101 16.09 7.52 -14.01
CA LYS A 101 17.40 6.83 -14.04
C LYS A 101 18.55 7.71 -14.50
N GLY A 102 18.26 8.88 -15.05
CA GLY A 102 19.26 9.76 -15.65
C GLY A 102 19.94 9.15 -16.88
N ASN A 103 19.22 8.33 -17.62
CA ASN A 103 19.72 7.68 -18.83
C ASN A 103 19.42 8.57 -20.05
N ILE A 104 20.38 9.44 -20.40
CA ILE A 104 20.25 10.42 -21.47
C ILE A 104 20.01 9.76 -22.82
N GLU A 105 20.74 8.69 -23.15
CA GLU A 105 20.62 8.01 -24.44
C GLU A 105 19.22 7.44 -24.66
N VAL A 106 18.62 6.85 -23.62
CA VAL A 106 17.24 6.36 -23.67
C VAL A 106 16.26 7.53 -23.75
N MET A 107 16.49 8.64 -23.01
CA MET A 107 15.65 9.83 -23.10
C MET A 107 15.64 10.40 -24.52
N GLU A 108 16.80 10.61 -25.13
CA GLU A 108 16.95 11.11 -26.51
C GLU A 108 16.27 10.18 -27.52
N HIS A 109 16.43 8.86 -27.35
CA HIS A 109 15.79 7.89 -28.22
C HIS A 109 14.26 7.96 -28.12
N LEU A 110 13.70 8.04 -26.89
CA LEU A 110 12.26 8.14 -26.68
C LEU A 110 11.69 9.47 -27.23
N LEU A 111 12.40 10.58 -27.05
CA LEU A 111 12.04 11.88 -27.64
C LEU A 111 12.03 11.82 -29.17
N LYS A 112 13.03 11.19 -29.78
CA LYS A 112 13.09 10.95 -31.23
C LYS A 112 11.94 10.10 -31.75
N LEU A 113 11.42 9.18 -30.94
CA LEU A 113 10.22 8.37 -31.24
C LEU A 113 8.90 9.12 -30.98
N GLY A 114 8.96 10.41 -30.61
CA GLY A 114 7.78 11.25 -30.39
C GLY A 114 7.19 11.14 -28.97
N ALA A 115 7.97 10.72 -27.98
CA ALA A 115 7.51 10.81 -26.59
C ALA A 115 7.29 12.28 -26.21
N ASP A 116 6.14 12.58 -25.64
CA ASP A 116 5.79 13.93 -25.21
C ASP A 116 6.62 14.35 -23.97
N PRO A 117 7.50 15.37 -24.06
CA PRO A 117 8.31 15.85 -22.95
C PRO A 117 7.46 16.45 -21.82
N ASN A 118 6.27 16.99 -22.13
CA ASN A 118 5.35 17.59 -21.18
C ASN A 118 4.43 16.58 -20.50
N ALA A 119 4.51 15.30 -20.88
CA ALA A 119 3.68 14.27 -20.26
C ALA A 119 3.89 14.25 -18.74
N SER A 120 2.78 14.22 -18.01
CA SER A 120 2.79 14.15 -16.55
C SER A 120 1.84 13.08 -16.04
N THR A 121 2.08 12.61 -14.80
CA THR A 121 1.17 11.73 -14.07
C THR A 121 -0.05 12.52 -13.55
N SER A 122 -1.05 11.84 -13.02
CA SER A 122 -2.19 12.48 -12.34
C SER A 122 -1.80 13.38 -11.16
N ARG A 123 -0.58 13.23 -10.64
CA ARG A 123 -0.02 14.09 -9.59
C ARG A 123 0.81 15.25 -10.13
N GLY A 124 0.84 15.47 -11.43
CA GLY A 124 1.65 16.50 -12.07
C GLY A 124 3.15 16.19 -12.05
N THR A 125 3.56 14.93 -12.00
CA THR A 125 4.98 14.57 -12.04
C THR A 125 5.39 14.33 -13.49
N ASN A 126 6.21 15.24 -14.05
CA ASN A 126 6.79 15.17 -15.39
C ASN A 126 8.22 14.57 -15.35
N MET A 127 8.95 14.57 -16.48
CA MET A 127 10.30 14.03 -16.52
C MET A 127 11.31 14.81 -15.67
N LEU A 128 11.16 16.15 -15.50
CA LEU A 128 12.02 16.94 -14.62
C LEU A 128 11.89 16.47 -13.15
N LEU A 129 10.68 16.37 -12.67
CA LEU A 129 10.42 15.94 -11.29
C LEU A 129 10.78 14.46 -11.08
N MET A 130 10.65 13.62 -12.11
CA MET A 130 11.10 12.22 -12.05
C MET A 130 12.62 12.12 -11.91
N ALA A 131 13.40 12.92 -12.66
CA ALA A 131 14.86 12.99 -12.50
C ALA A 131 15.23 13.43 -11.08
N ALA A 132 14.55 14.45 -10.54
CA ALA A 132 14.77 14.92 -9.18
C ALA A 132 14.41 13.87 -8.12
N ILE A 133 13.28 13.17 -8.26
CA ILE A 133 12.86 12.04 -7.38
C ILE A 133 13.87 10.90 -7.43
N GLY A 134 14.46 10.63 -8.60
CA GLY A 134 15.54 9.66 -8.79
C GLY A 134 16.86 10.08 -8.14
N GLY A 135 16.99 11.33 -7.72
CA GLY A 135 18.23 11.88 -7.18
C GLY A 135 19.33 12.00 -8.23
N VAL A 136 18.96 12.23 -9.50
CA VAL A 136 19.90 12.32 -10.61
C VAL A 136 20.82 13.54 -10.43
N GLN A 137 22.14 13.30 -10.44
CA GLN A 137 23.15 14.33 -10.23
C GLN A 137 23.89 14.75 -11.51
N LYS A 138 23.54 14.14 -12.65
CA LYS A 138 24.10 14.48 -13.97
C LYS A 138 23.41 15.74 -14.52
N THR A 139 24.12 16.88 -14.56
CA THR A 139 23.55 18.14 -15.05
C THR A 139 23.08 18.06 -16.51
N ALA A 140 23.74 17.25 -17.35
CA ALA A 140 23.37 17.05 -18.76
C ALA A 140 21.94 16.50 -18.91
N VAL A 141 21.41 15.77 -17.92
CA VAL A 141 19.99 15.32 -17.92
C VAL A 141 19.07 16.54 -17.83
N TYR A 142 19.37 17.47 -16.94
CA TYR A 142 18.58 18.69 -16.77
C TYR A 142 18.75 19.66 -17.93
N ASP A 143 19.96 19.74 -18.51
CA ASP A 143 20.18 20.53 -19.73
C ASP A 143 19.37 20.00 -20.92
N LEU A 144 19.24 18.65 -21.08
CA LEU A 144 18.34 18.04 -22.06
C LEU A 144 16.88 18.41 -21.78
N ILE A 145 16.45 18.31 -20.52
CA ILE A 145 15.07 18.64 -20.10
C ILE A 145 14.75 20.11 -20.40
N LEU A 146 15.68 21.03 -20.11
CA LEU A 146 15.54 22.45 -20.43
C LEU A 146 15.48 22.70 -21.94
N LYS A 147 16.26 21.99 -22.72
CA LYS A 147 16.25 22.05 -24.20
C LYS A 147 14.90 21.67 -24.78
N GLU A 148 14.19 20.73 -24.14
CA GLU A 148 12.83 20.31 -24.50
C GLU A 148 11.73 21.32 -24.01
N GLY A 149 12.13 22.47 -23.47
CA GLY A 149 11.23 23.59 -23.12
C GLY A 149 10.56 23.46 -21.75
N ILE A 150 11.01 22.53 -20.88
CA ILE A 150 10.44 22.42 -19.52
C ILE A 150 11.11 23.42 -18.59
N SER A 151 10.30 24.26 -17.94
CA SER A 151 10.79 25.21 -16.93
C SER A 151 11.28 24.51 -15.68
N LEU A 152 12.40 24.97 -15.09
CA LEU A 152 12.89 24.51 -13.79
C LEU A 152 11.92 24.84 -12.65
N ASP A 153 11.10 25.88 -12.79
CA ASP A 153 10.09 26.29 -11.81
C ASP A 153 8.83 25.39 -11.83
N TYR A 154 8.80 24.42 -12.76
CA TYR A 154 7.67 23.48 -12.81
C TYR A 154 7.51 22.75 -11.48
N ALA A 155 6.29 22.76 -10.93
CA ALA A 155 5.96 22.09 -9.70
C ALA A 155 4.75 21.12 -9.89
N ASN A 156 4.72 20.06 -9.10
CA ASN A 156 3.60 19.14 -9.07
C ASN A 156 2.37 19.72 -8.34
N ILE A 157 1.29 18.93 -8.25
CA ILE A 157 0.05 19.37 -7.57
C ILE A 157 0.24 19.73 -6.09
N SER A 158 1.30 19.23 -5.43
CA SER A 158 1.65 19.59 -4.04
C SER A 158 2.56 20.81 -3.94
N GLY A 159 2.90 21.46 -5.07
CA GLY A 159 3.83 22.58 -5.09
C GLY A 159 5.31 22.20 -5.05
N SER A 160 5.64 20.91 -5.05
CA SER A 160 7.04 20.47 -5.00
C SER A 160 7.69 20.61 -6.38
N ASN A 161 8.74 21.43 -6.48
CA ASN A 161 9.60 21.55 -7.66
C ASN A 161 10.85 20.65 -7.59
N ALA A 162 11.69 20.69 -8.62
CA ALA A 162 12.86 19.83 -8.71
C ALA A 162 13.88 20.09 -7.58
N LEU A 163 14.08 21.34 -7.16
CA LEU A 163 15.05 21.69 -6.12
C LEU A 163 14.61 21.18 -4.73
N LEU A 164 13.32 21.27 -4.40
CA LEU A 164 12.74 20.67 -3.18
C LEU A 164 12.94 19.16 -3.18
N LEU A 165 12.59 18.48 -4.28
CA LEU A 165 12.70 17.02 -4.38
C LEU A 165 14.15 16.54 -4.29
N LEU A 166 15.10 17.22 -4.94
CA LEU A 166 16.54 16.93 -4.84
C LEU A 166 17.07 17.15 -3.43
N SER A 167 16.58 18.17 -2.70
CA SER A 167 16.97 18.40 -1.31
C SER A 167 16.66 17.18 -0.42
N GLY A 168 15.56 16.47 -0.67
CA GLY A 168 15.20 15.23 0.03
C GLY A 168 15.87 13.97 -0.52
N ALA A 169 16.56 14.04 -1.66
CA ALA A 169 17.18 12.89 -2.29
C ALA A 169 18.48 12.46 -1.57
N ALA A 170 18.91 11.22 -1.81
CA ALA A 170 20.21 10.74 -1.35
C ALA A 170 21.30 11.20 -2.34
N LEU A 171 21.88 12.37 -2.08
CA LEU A 171 22.91 12.94 -2.92
C LEU A 171 24.31 12.54 -2.41
N GLU A 172 25.23 12.21 -3.33
CA GLU A 172 26.64 11.97 -3.03
C GLU A 172 27.33 13.28 -2.60
N ASN A 173 26.95 14.38 -3.29
CA ASN A 173 27.44 15.73 -3.01
C ASN A 173 26.35 16.77 -3.32
N THR A 174 26.66 18.04 -3.08
CA THR A 174 25.70 19.14 -3.27
C THR A 174 25.86 19.89 -4.59
N ALA A 175 26.71 19.40 -5.52
CA ALA A 175 27.00 20.08 -6.78
C ALA A 175 25.74 20.26 -7.66
N ILE A 176 24.84 19.27 -7.66
CA ILE A 176 23.57 19.39 -8.39
C ILE A 176 22.69 20.50 -7.82
N LEU A 177 22.68 20.70 -6.51
CA LEU A 177 21.92 21.79 -5.88
C LEU A 177 22.51 23.15 -6.29
N GLN A 178 23.85 23.25 -6.32
CA GLN A 178 24.53 24.46 -6.80
C GLN A 178 24.20 24.74 -8.27
N TYR A 179 24.13 23.71 -9.14
CA TYR A 179 23.69 23.87 -10.53
C TYR A 179 22.33 24.57 -10.64
N PHE A 180 21.34 24.19 -9.82
CA PHE A 180 20.01 24.83 -9.84
C PHE A 180 20.06 26.28 -9.31
N ILE A 181 20.93 26.56 -8.32
CA ILE A 181 21.16 27.94 -7.83
C ILE A 181 21.78 28.79 -8.96
N ASP A 182 22.77 28.26 -9.70
CA ASP A 182 23.43 28.95 -10.82
C ASP A 182 22.43 29.24 -11.96
N LYS A 183 21.42 28.36 -12.13
CA LYS A 183 20.27 28.58 -13.03
C LYS A 183 19.20 29.54 -12.46
N LYS A 184 19.48 30.19 -11.32
CA LYS A 184 18.64 31.24 -10.68
C LYS A 184 17.33 30.74 -10.09
N MET A 185 17.23 29.47 -9.72
CA MET A 185 16.08 29.02 -8.92
C MET A 185 16.08 29.70 -7.55
N SER A 186 14.88 30.08 -7.08
CA SER A 186 14.70 30.70 -5.77
C SER A 186 15.05 29.76 -4.63
N LEU A 187 15.75 30.28 -3.61
CA LEU A 187 16.01 29.59 -2.35
C LEU A 187 14.82 29.69 -1.38
N ASP A 188 13.90 30.61 -1.61
CA ASP A 188 12.68 30.81 -0.82
C ASP A 188 11.52 29.91 -1.33
N THR A 189 11.87 28.88 -2.11
CA THR A 189 10.86 27.96 -2.66
C THR A 189 10.29 27.05 -1.58
N GLU A 190 8.97 26.92 -1.58
CA GLU A 190 8.18 26.10 -0.66
C GLU A 190 7.13 25.28 -1.43
N ASP A 191 6.74 24.14 -0.86
CA ASP A 191 5.56 23.44 -1.33
C ASP A 191 4.25 24.05 -0.77
N LYS A 192 3.09 23.51 -1.15
CA LYS A 192 1.78 24.04 -0.72
C LYS A 192 1.54 23.97 0.79
N ASP A 193 2.29 23.16 1.51
CA ASP A 193 2.22 23.06 2.97
C ASP A 193 3.25 23.97 3.67
N GLY A 194 4.04 24.77 2.92
CA GLY A 194 5.08 25.65 3.46
C GLY A 194 6.38 24.89 3.81
N ASN A 195 6.62 23.73 3.21
CA ASN A 195 7.88 23.00 3.43
C ASN A 195 8.95 23.51 2.47
N ASN A 196 10.03 24.06 3.03
CA ASN A 196 11.17 24.60 2.27
C ASN A 196 12.26 23.55 2.00
N LEU A 197 13.36 23.99 1.39
CA LEU A 197 14.51 23.16 1.02
C LEU A 197 15.14 22.44 2.20
N PHE A 198 15.23 23.10 3.36
CA PHE A 198 15.79 22.50 4.57
C PHE A 198 14.89 21.38 5.12
N PHE A 199 13.58 21.60 5.12
CA PHE A 199 12.60 20.59 5.55
C PHE A 199 12.67 19.33 4.68
N TYR A 200 12.77 19.49 3.37
CA TYR A 200 12.96 18.35 2.47
C TYR A 200 14.27 17.59 2.75
N ALA A 201 15.37 18.31 3.01
CA ALA A 201 16.64 17.69 3.39
C ALA A 201 16.54 16.93 4.73
N ALA A 202 15.84 17.49 5.72
CA ALA A 202 15.59 16.85 7.01
C ALA A 202 14.75 15.58 6.84
N ARG A 203 13.65 15.63 6.10
CA ARG A 203 12.82 14.47 5.79
C ARG A 203 13.55 13.38 5.00
N GLY A 204 14.46 13.80 4.12
CA GLY A 204 15.37 12.90 3.39
C GLY A 204 16.46 12.30 4.25
N GLY A 205 16.65 12.79 5.47
CA GLY A 205 17.69 12.37 6.41
C GLY A 205 19.10 12.74 5.93
N ASN A 206 19.25 13.81 5.18
CA ASN A 206 20.53 14.19 4.58
C ASN A 206 21.18 15.38 5.30
N ILE A 207 21.97 15.07 6.34
CA ILE A 207 22.66 16.09 7.17
C ILE A 207 23.58 16.97 6.30
N LYS A 208 24.27 16.41 5.31
CA LYS A 208 25.14 17.17 4.40
C LYS A 208 24.35 18.23 3.61
N THR A 209 23.18 17.86 3.11
CA THR A 209 22.29 18.80 2.41
C THR A 209 21.70 19.84 3.36
N MET A 210 21.33 19.47 4.59
CA MET A 210 20.90 20.43 5.61
C MET A 210 21.99 21.46 5.92
N LYS A 211 23.26 21.02 6.11
CA LYS A 211 24.40 21.90 6.32
C LYS A 211 24.63 22.84 5.12
N PHE A 212 24.48 22.34 3.88
CA PHE A 212 24.58 23.14 2.67
C PHE A 212 23.51 24.24 2.64
N TRP A 213 22.24 23.92 2.93
CA TRP A 213 21.16 24.92 2.95
C TRP A 213 21.35 25.98 4.03
N ARG A 214 21.85 25.61 5.20
CA ARG A 214 22.22 26.59 6.24
C ARG A 214 23.32 27.56 5.78
N GLN A 215 24.33 27.06 5.08
CA GLN A 215 25.38 27.92 4.50
C GLN A 215 24.82 28.88 3.44
N LYS A 216 23.71 28.54 2.80
CA LYS A 216 22.98 29.39 1.87
C LYS A 216 21.90 30.26 2.53
N ALA A 217 21.87 30.30 3.85
CA ALA A 217 20.92 31.07 4.67
C ALA A 217 19.44 30.66 4.46
N VAL A 218 19.17 29.43 4.01
CA VAL A 218 17.81 28.90 3.97
C VAL A 218 17.29 28.73 5.41
N ALA A 219 16.06 29.22 5.64
CA ALA A 219 15.39 29.15 6.94
C ALA A 219 15.23 27.67 7.41
N TYR A 220 15.45 27.41 8.68
CA TYR A 220 15.41 26.04 9.22
C TYR A 220 14.63 25.93 10.55
N ASN A 221 14.30 27.04 11.18
CA ASN A 221 13.68 27.10 12.51
C ASN A 221 12.21 27.59 12.47
N ASP A 222 11.63 27.73 11.28
CA ASP A 222 10.25 28.15 11.11
C ASP A 222 9.30 26.94 11.22
N LEU A 223 8.00 27.23 11.27
CA LEU A 223 6.96 26.25 11.17
C LEU A 223 6.35 26.28 9.76
N ASN A 224 6.03 25.12 9.20
CA ASN A 224 5.22 25.04 7.98
C ASN A 224 3.75 25.41 8.28
N PHE A 225 2.88 25.43 7.25
CA PHE A 225 1.46 25.80 7.39
C PHE A 225 0.63 24.80 8.21
N LYS A 226 1.23 23.66 8.62
CA LYS A 226 0.62 22.68 9.52
C LYS A 226 1.13 22.78 10.96
N GLY A 227 1.96 23.79 11.28
CA GLY A 227 2.60 23.93 12.59
C GLY A 227 3.69 22.89 12.85
N GLU A 228 4.25 22.31 11.78
CA GLU A 228 5.34 21.36 11.88
C GLU A 228 6.68 22.08 11.72
N ASN A 229 7.63 21.81 12.60
CA ASN A 229 9.03 22.17 12.43
C ASN A 229 9.80 21.07 11.66
N ALA A 230 11.08 21.25 11.42
CA ALA A 230 11.91 20.29 10.70
C ALA A 230 11.98 18.90 11.38
N VAL A 231 11.86 18.81 12.71
CA VAL A 231 11.80 17.53 13.44
C VAL A 231 10.53 16.77 13.13
N LEU A 232 9.36 17.42 13.15
CA LEU A 232 8.10 16.79 12.81
C LEU A 232 8.07 16.35 11.34
N PHE A 233 8.52 17.22 10.43
CA PHE A 233 8.55 16.86 9.02
C PHE A 233 9.54 15.71 8.74
N ALA A 234 10.69 15.67 9.39
CA ALA A 234 11.63 14.55 9.32
C ALA A 234 11.02 13.25 9.87
N SER A 235 10.19 13.33 10.93
CA SER A 235 9.54 12.17 11.54
C SER A 235 8.55 11.45 10.62
N GLN A 236 8.01 12.14 9.61
CA GLN A 236 7.19 11.50 8.56
C GLN A 236 8.01 10.51 7.71
N GLY A 237 9.31 10.75 7.57
CA GLY A 237 10.24 9.96 6.78
C GLY A 237 9.90 9.89 5.30
N MET A 238 10.66 9.10 4.58
CA MET A 238 10.44 8.79 3.16
C MET A 238 10.16 7.29 2.98
N LYS A 239 9.39 6.93 1.96
CA LYS A 239 9.12 5.53 1.63
C LYS A 239 10.44 4.77 1.42
N ARG A 240 10.58 3.62 2.06
CA ARG A 240 11.77 2.74 1.98
C ARG A 240 13.07 3.31 2.56
N LYS A 241 13.02 4.42 3.31
CA LYS A 241 14.15 4.91 4.10
C LYS A 241 13.86 4.75 5.59
N ALA A 242 14.84 4.24 6.34
CA ALA A 242 14.78 4.20 7.80
C ALA A 242 14.95 5.62 8.37
N LEU A 243 14.28 5.91 9.47
CA LEU A 243 14.53 7.09 10.28
C LEU A 243 15.80 6.86 11.07
N ARG A 244 16.75 7.79 11.02
CA ARG A 244 18.06 7.67 11.66
C ARG A 244 18.19 8.65 12.80
N LEU A 245 18.58 8.16 13.98
CA LEU A 245 18.69 8.94 15.21
C LEU A 245 19.64 10.15 15.06
N GLU A 246 20.75 10.01 14.33
CA GLU A 246 21.71 11.08 14.12
C GLU A 246 21.11 12.32 13.44
N VAL A 247 20.07 12.15 12.62
CA VAL A 247 19.33 13.27 12.01
C VAL A 247 18.63 14.09 13.09
N PHE A 248 17.94 13.43 13.99
CA PHE A 248 17.19 14.08 15.06
C PHE A 248 18.12 14.71 16.11
N LYS A 249 19.26 14.08 16.40
CA LYS A 249 20.30 14.68 17.20
C LYS A 249 20.86 15.95 16.56
N TYR A 250 21.17 15.90 15.25
CA TYR A 250 21.61 17.08 14.52
C TYR A 250 20.60 18.22 14.61
N LEU A 251 19.31 17.94 14.38
CA LEU A 251 18.26 18.95 14.44
C LEU A 251 18.11 19.55 15.84
N SER A 252 18.12 18.72 16.90
CA SER A 252 17.85 19.18 18.27
C SER A 252 19.08 19.66 19.04
N GLU A 253 20.24 18.99 18.88
CA GLU A 253 21.42 19.24 19.69
C GLU A 253 22.38 20.22 19.02
N GLU A 254 22.51 20.22 17.71
CA GLU A 254 23.32 21.17 16.98
C GLU A 254 22.53 22.43 16.53
N LEU A 255 21.23 22.29 16.25
CA LEU A 255 20.41 23.39 15.74
C LEU A 255 19.39 23.93 16.75
N ASN A 256 19.26 23.29 17.92
CA ASN A 256 18.32 23.65 18.98
C ASN A 256 16.85 23.71 18.52
N ILE A 257 16.47 22.86 17.55
CA ILE A 257 15.06 22.75 17.13
C ILE A 257 14.29 21.90 18.13
N GLU A 258 13.14 22.39 18.58
CA GLU A 258 12.30 21.72 19.57
C GLU A 258 11.84 20.34 19.06
N VAL A 259 12.00 19.30 19.91
CA VAL A 259 11.63 17.93 19.58
C VAL A 259 10.17 17.62 19.95
N ASP A 260 9.67 18.28 20.99
CA ASP A 260 8.33 18.12 21.56
C ASP A 260 7.27 19.02 20.90
N GLN A 261 7.63 19.71 19.79
CA GLN A 261 6.70 20.45 18.97
C GLN A 261 5.45 19.60 18.64
N VAL A 262 4.28 20.25 18.71
CA VAL A 262 2.99 19.67 18.34
C VAL A 262 2.43 20.41 17.13
N SER A 263 2.04 19.70 16.09
CA SER A 263 1.43 20.29 14.87
C SER A 263 0.02 20.83 15.17
N TRP A 264 -0.54 21.64 14.27
CA TRP A 264 -1.94 22.10 14.36
C TRP A 264 -2.95 20.96 14.40
N GLU A 265 -2.59 19.81 13.87
CA GLU A 265 -3.39 18.59 13.95
C GLU A 265 -3.15 17.78 15.25
N GLY A 266 -2.45 18.31 16.22
CA GLY A 266 -2.15 17.63 17.49
C GLY A 266 -1.11 16.51 17.39
N LYS A 267 -0.40 16.38 16.26
CA LYS A 267 0.58 15.32 16.03
C LYS A 267 1.94 15.67 16.59
N THR A 268 2.59 14.69 17.21
CA THR A 268 3.97 14.74 17.69
C THR A 268 4.90 13.88 16.82
N ALA A 269 6.20 13.97 17.05
CA ALA A 269 7.19 13.11 16.43
C ALA A 269 6.90 11.61 16.65
N LEU A 270 6.33 11.21 17.79
CA LEU A 270 5.90 9.84 18.05
C LEU A 270 4.74 9.41 17.15
N HIS A 271 3.73 10.25 16.93
CA HIS A 271 2.61 9.94 16.00
C HIS A 271 3.11 9.68 14.58
N LEU A 272 4.00 10.54 14.09
CA LEU A 272 4.47 10.52 12.71
C LEU A 272 5.44 9.36 12.44
N SER A 273 6.27 9.02 13.44
CA SER A 273 7.28 7.96 13.33
C SER A 273 6.80 6.58 13.79
N ALA A 274 5.68 6.47 14.50
CA ALA A 274 5.22 5.25 15.18
C ALA A 274 5.27 3.97 14.34
N ARG A 275 5.00 4.07 13.02
CA ARG A 275 5.02 2.92 12.10
C ARG A 275 6.40 2.58 11.55
N ARG A 276 7.36 3.52 11.54
CA ARG A 276 8.61 3.42 10.78
C ARG A 276 9.85 3.72 11.58
N GLY A 277 9.70 4.30 12.75
CA GLY A 277 10.78 4.55 13.69
C GLY A 277 11.34 3.24 14.24
N ASN A 278 12.23 3.37 15.20
CA ASN A 278 12.80 2.27 15.94
C ASN A 278 12.80 2.59 17.43
N PRO A 279 13.00 1.61 18.33
CA PRO A 279 12.97 1.83 19.76
C PRO A 279 13.97 2.87 20.29
N GLU A 280 15.15 2.97 19.68
CA GLU A 280 16.18 3.95 20.06
C GLU A 280 15.69 5.39 19.78
N LEU A 281 15.08 5.60 18.61
CA LEU A 281 14.51 6.90 18.25
C LEU A 281 13.35 7.29 19.18
N PHE A 282 12.50 6.34 19.57
CA PHE A 282 11.40 6.61 20.50
C PHE A 282 11.91 6.95 21.91
N ASN A 283 12.96 6.26 22.39
CA ASN A 283 13.63 6.65 23.64
C ASN A 283 14.13 8.08 23.58
N PHE A 284 14.75 8.45 22.45
CA PHE A 284 15.21 9.81 22.25
C PHE A 284 14.08 10.83 22.30
N PHE A 285 12.99 10.62 21.58
CA PHE A 285 11.84 11.52 21.60
C PHE A 285 11.26 11.68 23.01
N ILE A 286 11.07 10.58 23.73
CA ILE A 286 10.55 10.58 25.09
C ILE A 286 11.51 11.32 26.02
N SER A 287 12.84 11.11 25.92
CA SER A 287 13.84 11.82 26.74
C SER A 287 13.87 13.32 26.45
N LYS A 288 13.38 13.75 25.29
CA LYS A 288 13.25 15.17 24.93
C LYS A 288 11.85 15.74 25.21
N GLY A 289 11.01 15.04 25.99
CA GLY A 289 9.73 15.54 26.49
C GLY A 289 8.52 15.20 25.59
N VAL A 290 8.67 14.45 24.49
CA VAL A 290 7.55 14.11 23.61
C VAL A 290 6.59 13.17 24.33
N SER A 291 5.33 13.61 24.52
CA SER A 291 4.30 12.82 25.19
C SER A 291 3.78 11.68 24.31
N ALA A 292 3.80 10.45 24.84
CA ALA A 292 3.16 9.29 24.21
C ALA A 292 1.62 9.33 24.30
N ASN A 293 1.08 10.20 25.17
CA ASN A 293 -0.36 10.33 25.42
C ASN A 293 -0.97 11.59 24.76
N GLN A 294 -0.19 12.34 23.98
CA GLN A 294 -0.72 13.44 23.18
C GLN A 294 -1.82 12.90 22.24
N ILE A 295 -2.93 13.59 22.16
CA ILE A 295 -4.08 13.24 21.30
C ILE A 295 -4.06 14.13 20.06
N ASP A 296 -4.14 13.53 18.88
CA ASP A 296 -4.30 14.27 17.61
C ASP A 296 -5.78 14.66 17.36
N THR A 297 -6.02 15.46 16.33
CA THR A 297 -7.38 15.91 15.94
C THR A 297 -8.33 14.78 15.54
N ASN A 298 -7.85 13.58 15.29
CA ASN A 298 -8.67 12.38 15.05
C ASN A 298 -8.88 11.54 16.31
N GLY A 299 -8.40 12.02 17.46
CA GLY A 299 -8.44 11.30 18.72
C GLY A 299 -7.38 10.20 18.84
N ASN A 300 -6.38 10.11 17.96
CA ASN A 300 -5.35 9.10 18.09
C ASN A 300 -4.27 9.54 19.10
N ILE A 301 -3.74 8.59 19.83
CA ILE A 301 -2.43 8.66 20.47
C ILE A 301 -1.43 7.86 19.63
N ALA A 302 -0.13 8.06 19.86
CA ALA A 302 0.92 7.37 19.10
C ALA A 302 0.80 5.83 19.11
N LEU A 303 0.24 5.25 20.18
CA LEU A 303 -0.01 3.80 20.31
C LEU A 303 -0.91 3.24 19.20
N ILE A 304 -1.97 3.96 18.83
CA ILE A 304 -2.89 3.55 17.75
C ILE A 304 -2.14 3.45 16.42
N ASN A 305 -1.27 4.41 16.15
CA ASN A 305 -0.44 4.41 14.94
C ASN A 305 0.61 3.28 14.97
N ALA A 306 1.21 3.01 16.14
CA ALA A 306 2.20 1.97 16.34
C ALA A 306 1.66 0.56 16.10
N ALA A 307 0.37 0.35 16.36
CA ALA A 307 -0.28 -0.95 16.14
C ALA A 307 -0.23 -1.42 14.68
N ALA A 308 -0.03 -0.51 13.73
CA ALA A 308 0.21 -0.80 12.31
C ALA A 308 1.69 -1.00 11.95
N GLY A 309 2.60 -0.80 12.90
CA GLY A 309 4.06 -0.89 12.75
C GLY A 309 4.65 -2.26 13.09
N SER A 310 5.88 -2.28 13.61
CA SER A 310 6.50 -3.46 14.19
C SER A 310 6.07 -3.67 15.64
N LYS A 311 6.21 -4.91 16.14
CA LYS A 311 5.92 -5.24 17.54
C LYS A 311 6.81 -4.43 18.51
N GLU A 312 8.10 -4.32 18.21
CA GLU A 312 9.06 -3.56 19.02
C GLU A 312 8.66 -2.09 19.19
N ASN A 313 8.17 -1.45 18.12
CA ASN A 313 7.66 -0.09 18.17
C ASN A 313 6.43 0.02 19.06
N LEU A 314 5.50 -0.93 18.91
CA LEU A 314 4.29 -0.98 19.72
C LEU A 314 4.62 -1.17 21.20
N GLU A 315 5.51 -2.10 21.53
CA GLU A 315 5.97 -2.37 22.91
C GLU A 315 6.57 -1.13 23.54
N LYS A 316 7.45 -0.45 22.80
CA LYS A 316 8.14 0.74 23.30
C LYS A 316 7.16 1.89 23.58
N ILE A 317 6.24 2.16 22.65
CA ILE A 317 5.27 3.24 22.83
C ILE A 317 4.27 2.90 23.93
N LEU A 318 3.82 1.64 24.02
CA LEU A 318 2.91 1.18 25.07
C LEU A 318 3.53 1.34 26.48
N ALA A 319 4.84 1.08 26.64
CA ALA A 319 5.52 1.23 27.92
C ALA A 319 5.49 2.66 28.48
N HIS A 320 5.23 3.67 27.62
CA HIS A 320 5.11 5.08 28.01
C HIS A 320 3.69 5.63 27.83
N SER A 321 2.72 4.78 27.46
CA SER A 321 1.32 5.14 27.34
C SER A 321 0.56 4.83 28.63
N ASN A 322 -0.22 5.79 29.12
CA ASN A 322 -1.02 5.62 30.35
C ASN A 322 -2.33 4.87 30.07
N ASN A 323 -2.73 4.70 28.80
CA ASN A 323 -4.01 4.13 28.42
C ASN A 323 -3.87 3.19 27.22
N SER A 324 -3.72 1.89 27.50
CA SER A 324 -3.69 0.83 26.49
C SER A 324 -5.06 0.59 25.83
N LEU A 325 -6.14 1.06 26.44
CA LEU A 325 -7.52 0.92 26.00
C LEU A 325 -8.00 2.15 25.20
N HIS A 326 -7.14 3.13 24.97
CA HIS A 326 -7.51 4.35 24.27
C HIS A 326 -8.18 4.06 22.92
N GLN A 327 -9.30 4.73 22.69
CA GLN A 327 -10.02 4.72 21.42
C GLN A 327 -10.01 6.11 20.80
N ASN A 328 -9.80 6.17 19.49
CA ASN A 328 -9.88 7.42 18.74
C ASN A 328 -11.35 7.87 18.53
N GLN A 329 -11.58 8.96 17.81
CA GLN A 329 -12.92 9.48 17.52
C GLN A 329 -13.83 8.50 16.75
N GLN A 330 -13.26 7.51 16.06
CA GLN A 330 -14.00 6.43 15.40
C GLN A 330 -14.25 5.24 16.33
N GLY A 331 -13.88 5.34 17.61
CA GLY A 331 -13.92 4.23 18.56
C GLY A 331 -12.88 3.14 18.30
N LYS A 332 -11.89 3.38 17.44
CA LYS A 332 -10.85 2.40 17.12
C LYS A 332 -9.74 2.42 18.14
N SER A 333 -9.41 1.24 18.65
CA SER A 333 -8.26 1.01 19.54
C SER A 333 -7.07 0.40 18.82
N ALA A 334 -5.93 0.31 19.49
CA ALA A 334 -4.71 -0.29 18.95
C ALA A 334 -4.92 -1.75 18.46
N ILE A 335 -5.69 -2.58 19.20
CA ILE A 335 -5.94 -3.97 18.80
C ILE A 335 -6.81 -4.06 17.53
N MET A 336 -7.78 -3.18 17.35
CA MET A 336 -8.58 -3.10 16.12
C MET A 336 -7.70 -2.73 14.92
N ILE A 337 -6.77 -1.80 15.09
CA ILE A 337 -5.81 -1.44 14.05
C ILE A 337 -4.86 -2.60 13.73
N ALA A 338 -4.40 -3.34 14.74
CA ALA A 338 -3.56 -4.52 14.53
C ALA A 338 -4.28 -5.57 13.66
N ILE A 339 -5.56 -5.85 13.92
CA ILE A 339 -6.40 -6.73 13.09
C ILE A 339 -6.55 -6.16 11.67
N GLU A 340 -6.97 -4.90 11.55
CA GLU A 340 -7.21 -4.23 10.26
C GLU A 340 -5.97 -4.26 9.34
N LYS A 341 -4.78 -4.18 9.93
CA LYS A 341 -3.49 -4.24 9.21
C LYS A 341 -2.89 -5.64 9.12
N GLY A 342 -3.51 -6.65 9.72
CA GLY A 342 -3.03 -8.04 9.74
C GLY A 342 -1.73 -8.23 10.51
N LYS A 343 -1.54 -7.46 11.57
CA LYS A 343 -0.35 -7.48 12.43
C LYS A 343 -0.51 -8.51 13.54
N LYS A 344 -0.28 -9.76 13.20
CA LYS A 344 -0.46 -10.91 14.11
C LYS A 344 0.31 -10.74 15.43
N GLU A 345 1.60 -10.42 15.35
CA GLU A 345 2.45 -10.26 16.54
C GLU A 345 1.98 -9.11 17.44
N ASN A 346 1.51 -7.99 16.83
CA ASN A 346 0.97 -6.85 17.57
C ASN A 346 -0.36 -7.21 18.25
N PHE A 347 -1.21 -7.95 17.56
CA PHE A 347 -2.46 -8.45 18.11
C PHE A 347 -2.20 -9.36 19.32
N ASP A 348 -1.33 -10.37 19.18
CA ASP A 348 -0.97 -11.31 20.24
C ASP A 348 -0.37 -10.60 21.47
N PHE A 349 0.49 -9.61 21.19
CA PHE A 349 1.09 -8.79 22.26
C PHE A 349 0.03 -7.98 23.02
N LEU A 350 -0.86 -7.26 22.30
CA LEU A 350 -1.92 -6.48 22.93
C LEU A 350 -2.87 -7.39 23.74
N LEU A 351 -3.22 -8.55 23.18
CA LEU A 351 -4.03 -9.56 23.85
C LEU A 351 -3.36 -10.01 25.17
N SER A 352 -2.05 -10.27 25.16
CA SER A 352 -1.27 -10.65 26.36
C SER A 352 -1.22 -9.56 27.43
N LYS A 353 -1.49 -8.31 27.07
CA LYS A 353 -1.57 -7.16 28.00
C LYS A 353 -2.95 -6.96 28.59
N GLY A 354 -3.90 -7.87 28.33
CA GLY A 354 -5.22 -7.85 28.94
C GLY A 354 -6.12 -6.73 28.42
N VAL A 355 -5.98 -6.35 27.12
CA VAL A 355 -6.91 -5.35 26.55
C VAL A 355 -8.34 -5.89 26.58
N ASP A 356 -9.32 -5.01 26.84
CA ASP A 356 -10.72 -5.37 26.82
C ASP A 356 -11.14 -5.81 25.42
N LEU A 357 -11.63 -7.04 25.29
CA LEU A 357 -12.09 -7.62 24.02
C LEU A 357 -13.55 -7.26 23.70
N ASN A 358 -14.29 -6.66 24.66
CA ASN A 358 -15.67 -6.21 24.47
C ASN A 358 -15.75 -4.81 23.86
N ILE A 359 -14.62 -4.21 23.53
CA ILE A 359 -14.55 -2.90 22.90
C ILE A 359 -15.27 -2.87 21.55
N LYS A 360 -15.90 -1.74 21.24
CA LYS A 360 -16.63 -1.50 20.01
C LYS A 360 -16.25 -0.15 19.45
N ASP A 361 -16.24 -0.04 18.13
CA ASP A 361 -16.14 1.27 17.48
C ASP A 361 -17.45 2.07 17.59
N VAL A 362 -17.49 3.29 17.08
CA VAL A 362 -18.69 4.16 17.14
C VAL A 362 -19.91 3.59 16.40
N PHE A 363 -19.72 2.62 15.49
CA PHE A 363 -20.78 1.89 14.78
C PHE A 363 -21.19 0.60 15.49
N GLY A 364 -20.66 0.36 16.68
CA GLY A 364 -20.93 -0.86 17.44
C GLY A 364 -20.19 -2.09 16.94
N ASN A 365 -19.25 -1.99 16.00
CA ASN A 365 -18.48 -3.11 15.49
C ASN A 365 -17.43 -3.56 16.52
N ASP A 366 -17.35 -4.85 16.76
CA ASP A 366 -16.40 -5.49 17.66
C ASP A 366 -15.19 -6.08 16.90
N LEU A 367 -14.32 -6.77 17.61
CA LEU A 367 -13.12 -7.37 17.04
C LEU A 367 -13.43 -8.43 15.98
N MET A 368 -14.53 -9.20 16.13
CA MET A 368 -14.94 -10.20 15.14
C MET A 368 -15.29 -9.55 13.79
N TYR A 369 -16.01 -8.42 13.82
CA TYR A 369 -16.27 -7.64 12.60
C TYR A 369 -14.99 -7.27 11.88
N TYR A 370 -13.99 -6.76 12.61
CA TYR A 370 -12.71 -6.37 12.04
C TYR A 370 -11.97 -7.56 11.41
N VAL A 371 -12.01 -8.73 12.03
CA VAL A 371 -11.40 -9.95 11.48
C VAL A 371 -12.07 -10.36 10.17
N PHE A 372 -13.41 -10.34 10.12
CA PHE A 372 -14.14 -10.67 8.89
C PHE A 372 -13.90 -9.65 7.77
N LYS A 373 -13.89 -8.36 8.07
CA LYS A 373 -13.59 -7.31 7.08
C LYS A 373 -12.13 -7.35 6.59
N PHE A 374 -11.18 -7.74 7.44
CA PHE A 374 -9.77 -7.92 7.08
C PHE A 374 -9.53 -9.06 6.09
N HIS A 375 -10.34 -10.12 6.14
CA HIS A 375 -10.11 -11.34 5.38
C HIS A 375 -10.05 -11.12 3.86
N ASN A 376 -9.12 -11.83 3.22
CA ASN A 376 -9.14 -12.18 1.80
C ASN A 376 -8.42 -13.54 1.63
N SER A 377 -8.50 -14.14 0.45
CA SER A 377 -7.96 -15.48 0.20
C SER A 377 -6.47 -15.65 0.54
N LYS A 378 -5.66 -14.59 0.32
CA LYS A 378 -4.22 -14.58 0.64
C LYS A 378 -3.91 -14.45 2.13
N LYS A 379 -4.91 -14.15 2.97
CA LYS A 379 -4.76 -13.87 4.40
C LYS A 379 -5.48 -14.90 5.28
N LYS A 380 -5.81 -16.05 4.74
CA LYS A 380 -6.59 -17.09 5.42
C LYS A 380 -5.96 -17.52 6.74
N GLU A 381 -4.65 -17.78 6.76
CA GLU A 381 -3.93 -18.21 7.97
C GLU A 381 -3.96 -17.18 9.09
N VAL A 382 -3.71 -15.91 8.77
CA VAL A 382 -3.76 -14.82 9.74
C VAL A 382 -5.19 -14.61 10.27
N THR A 383 -6.19 -14.71 9.39
CA THR A 383 -7.59 -14.65 9.77
C THR A 383 -7.94 -15.78 10.74
N GLN A 384 -7.54 -17.03 10.42
CA GLN A 384 -7.78 -18.18 11.29
C GLN A 384 -7.13 -18.01 12.67
N HIS A 385 -5.90 -17.44 12.71
CA HIS A 385 -5.24 -17.15 13.97
C HIS A 385 -6.05 -16.19 14.85
N PHE A 386 -6.49 -15.04 14.28
CA PHE A 386 -7.31 -14.07 15.02
C PHE A 386 -8.62 -14.70 15.51
N LEU A 387 -9.32 -15.47 14.65
CA LEU A 387 -10.56 -16.13 15.02
C LEU A 387 -10.35 -17.10 16.19
N ASN A 388 -9.30 -17.92 16.15
CA ASN A 388 -8.99 -18.88 17.22
C ASN A 388 -8.76 -18.16 18.54
N GLN A 389 -7.93 -17.11 18.57
CA GLN A 389 -7.61 -16.36 19.77
C GLN A 389 -8.86 -15.69 20.36
N LEU A 390 -9.66 -15.03 19.53
CA LEU A 390 -10.87 -14.33 19.98
C LEU A 390 -11.96 -15.32 20.46
N SER A 391 -12.14 -16.44 19.76
CA SER A 391 -13.08 -17.50 20.18
C SER A 391 -12.66 -18.14 21.49
N SER A 392 -11.37 -18.42 21.68
CA SER A 392 -10.82 -18.93 22.96
C SER A 392 -11.02 -17.96 24.10
N ALA A 393 -11.08 -16.67 23.82
CA ALA A 393 -11.38 -15.61 24.78
C ALA A 393 -12.89 -15.37 24.97
N GLY A 394 -13.76 -16.22 24.39
CA GLY A 394 -15.22 -16.19 24.59
C GLY A 394 -16.01 -15.34 23.61
N LEU A 395 -15.39 -14.70 22.62
CA LEU A 395 -16.15 -13.99 21.59
C LEU A 395 -16.82 -15.00 20.64
N ASN A 396 -18.05 -14.69 20.22
CA ASN A 396 -18.87 -15.56 19.37
C ASN A 396 -19.49 -14.77 18.21
N GLY A 397 -20.18 -15.51 17.31
CA GLY A 397 -20.77 -14.94 16.11
C GLY A 397 -22.23 -14.49 16.24
N LYS A 398 -22.80 -14.45 17.43
CA LYS A 398 -24.26 -14.22 17.65
C LYS A 398 -24.68 -12.76 17.50
N LYS A 399 -23.73 -11.85 17.35
CA LYS A 399 -23.97 -10.41 17.31
C LYS A 399 -24.49 -9.93 15.96
N MET A 400 -25.31 -8.88 16.01
CA MET A 400 -25.71 -8.05 14.88
C MET A 400 -24.97 -6.71 14.89
N TYR A 401 -24.70 -6.20 13.72
CA TYR A 401 -24.01 -4.93 13.49
C TYR A 401 -24.99 -3.81 13.10
N GLU A 402 -24.55 -2.59 12.96
CA GLU A 402 -25.39 -1.39 12.81
C GLU A 402 -26.49 -1.52 11.74
N ASN A 403 -26.17 -2.10 10.59
CA ASN A 403 -27.13 -2.34 9.49
C ASN A 403 -27.98 -3.61 9.67
N GLY A 404 -27.91 -4.28 10.83
CA GLY A 404 -28.56 -5.55 11.10
C GLY A 404 -27.84 -6.76 10.47
N ASN A 405 -26.71 -6.58 9.81
CA ASN A 405 -25.94 -7.68 9.25
C ASN A 405 -25.34 -8.55 10.37
N THR A 406 -25.33 -9.85 10.14
CA THR A 406 -24.57 -10.82 10.94
C THR A 406 -23.22 -11.12 10.28
N LEU A 407 -22.36 -11.89 10.95
CA LEU A 407 -21.09 -12.35 10.34
C LEU A 407 -21.33 -13.19 9.07
N ALA A 408 -22.47 -13.87 8.96
CA ALA A 408 -22.82 -14.60 7.73
C ALA A 408 -23.05 -13.65 6.55
N HIS A 409 -23.73 -12.53 6.74
CA HIS A 409 -23.85 -11.49 5.70
C HIS A 409 -22.48 -10.98 5.23
N ILE A 410 -21.59 -10.66 6.20
CA ILE A 410 -20.23 -10.17 5.89
C ILE A 410 -19.43 -11.24 5.12
N ALA A 411 -19.56 -12.51 5.48
CA ALA A 411 -18.91 -13.62 4.78
C ALA A 411 -19.36 -13.72 3.31
N ILE A 412 -20.65 -13.49 3.05
CA ILE A 412 -21.20 -13.50 1.69
C ILE A 412 -20.75 -12.26 0.90
N GLU A 413 -20.78 -11.06 1.49
CA GLU A 413 -20.21 -9.85 0.90
C GLU A 413 -18.74 -10.04 0.48
N LYS A 414 -17.99 -10.85 1.22
CA LYS A 414 -16.60 -11.22 0.93
C LYS A 414 -16.47 -12.40 -0.06
N HIS A 415 -17.58 -12.97 -0.51
CA HIS A 415 -17.60 -14.19 -1.33
C HIS A 415 -16.70 -15.30 -0.75
N SER A 416 -16.74 -15.50 0.58
CA SER A 416 -15.83 -16.38 1.30
C SER A 416 -16.55 -17.54 1.98
N ILE A 417 -16.47 -18.72 1.39
CA ILE A 417 -16.96 -19.97 1.98
C ILE A 417 -16.27 -20.23 3.33
N PHE A 418 -14.96 -19.92 3.40
CA PHE A 418 -14.20 -20.06 4.63
C PHE A 418 -14.80 -19.23 5.77
N LEU A 419 -15.08 -17.95 5.54
CA LEU A 419 -15.69 -17.10 6.56
C LEU A 419 -17.12 -17.53 6.88
N LEU A 420 -17.91 -17.95 5.88
CA LEU A 420 -19.28 -18.41 6.11
C LEU A 420 -19.31 -19.64 7.03
N LYS A 421 -18.46 -20.64 6.78
CA LYS A 421 -18.33 -21.80 7.67
C LYS A 421 -17.91 -21.39 9.08
N LYS A 422 -16.96 -20.44 9.21
CA LYS A 422 -16.55 -19.93 10.53
C LYS A 422 -17.68 -19.17 11.25
N ALA A 423 -18.45 -18.36 10.54
CA ALA A 423 -19.62 -17.69 11.11
C ALA A 423 -20.64 -18.71 11.69
N ILE A 424 -20.91 -19.78 10.93
CA ILE A 424 -21.82 -20.86 11.35
C ILE A 424 -21.26 -21.61 12.58
N GLU A 425 -19.99 -22.03 12.56
CA GLU A 425 -19.29 -22.66 13.68
C GLU A 425 -19.35 -21.82 14.96
N MET A 426 -19.32 -20.49 14.83
CA MET A 426 -19.39 -19.52 15.93
C MET A 426 -20.82 -19.19 16.38
N GLY A 427 -21.84 -19.87 15.81
CA GLY A 427 -23.25 -19.75 16.22
C GLY A 427 -23.97 -18.54 15.64
N THR A 428 -23.50 -18.00 14.49
CA THR A 428 -24.21 -16.94 13.77
C THR A 428 -25.58 -17.45 13.30
N ASN A 429 -26.66 -16.69 13.56
CA ASN A 429 -27.95 -16.99 13.00
C ASN A 429 -27.99 -16.68 11.50
N ILE A 430 -28.07 -17.73 10.66
CA ILE A 430 -28.05 -17.63 9.20
C ILE A 430 -29.43 -17.30 8.59
N ASN A 431 -30.50 -17.29 9.41
CA ASN A 431 -31.86 -16.92 8.99
C ASN A 431 -32.21 -15.49 9.41
N PHE A 432 -31.29 -14.81 10.09
CA PHE A 432 -31.54 -13.45 10.54
C PHE A 432 -31.59 -12.48 9.34
N LYS A 433 -32.64 -11.64 9.34
CA LYS A 433 -32.79 -10.58 8.31
C LYS A 433 -32.19 -9.28 8.83
N ASN A 434 -31.42 -8.62 7.98
CA ASN A 434 -30.90 -7.29 8.29
C ASN A 434 -32.00 -6.21 8.23
N LYS A 435 -31.64 -4.93 8.44
CA LYS A 435 -32.60 -3.81 8.49
C LYS A 435 -33.41 -3.57 7.20
N ILE A 436 -32.99 -4.15 6.09
CA ILE A 436 -33.69 -4.12 4.79
C ILE A 436 -34.30 -5.48 4.43
N ASN A 437 -34.65 -6.28 5.45
CA ASN A 437 -35.26 -7.60 5.31
C ASN A 437 -34.51 -8.62 4.45
N ILE A 438 -33.20 -8.47 4.29
CA ILE A 438 -32.34 -9.41 3.55
C ILE A 438 -31.72 -10.41 4.52
N SER A 439 -31.97 -11.72 4.33
CA SER A 439 -31.24 -12.79 5.03
C SER A 439 -29.93 -13.13 4.32
N PRO A 440 -28.99 -13.86 4.95
CA PRO A 440 -27.81 -14.38 4.27
C PRO A 440 -28.12 -15.15 2.99
N LEU A 441 -29.20 -15.94 2.94
CA LEU A 441 -29.59 -16.67 1.74
C LEU A 441 -30.07 -15.75 0.60
N HIS A 442 -30.86 -14.71 0.91
CA HIS A 442 -31.22 -13.68 -0.06
C HIS A 442 -29.95 -13.00 -0.63
N LEU A 443 -29.02 -12.58 0.25
CA LEU A 443 -27.81 -11.92 -0.19
C LEU A 443 -26.93 -12.83 -1.06
N ALA A 444 -26.82 -14.12 -0.72
CA ALA A 444 -26.10 -15.10 -1.52
C ALA A 444 -26.76 -15.30 -2.90
N ALA A 445 -28.09 -15.41 -2.95
CA ALA A 445 -28.84 -15.51 -4.21
C ALA A 445 -28.61 -14.31 -5.13
N MET A 446 -28.58 -13.09 -4.56
CA MET A 446 -28.36 -11.85 -5.32
C MET A 446 -26.92 -11.68 -5.85
N THR A 447 -25.90 -12.13 -5.10
CA THR A 447 -24.51 -11.67 -5.31
C THR A 447 -23.50 -12.77 -5.59
N SER A 448 -23.84 -14.05 -5.40
CA SER A 448 -22.90 -15.15 -5.62
C SER A 448 -22.58 -15.35 -7.10
N LYS A 449 -21.37 -15.79 -7.38
CA LYS A 449 -20.89 -16.11 -8.74
C LYS A 449 -21.12 -17.58 -9.10
N ASN A 450 -21.28 -18.43 -8.09
CA ASN A 450 -21.57 -19.85 -8.19
C ASN A 450 -22.47 -20.29 -7.03
N LYS A 451 -22.93 -21.52 -7.01
CA LYS A 451 -23.87 -22.01 -5.99
C LYS A 451 -23.25 -22.37 -4.64
N GLU A 452 -21.92 -22.39 -4.50
CA GLU A 452 -21.24 -22.93 -3.31
C GLU A 452 -21.64 -22.25 -2.01
N LEU A 453 -21.79 -20.92 -1.96
CA LEU A 453 -22.25 -20.21 -0.77
C LEU A 453 -23.71 -20.53 -0.44
N ILE A 454 -24.55 -20.67 -1.46
CA ILE A 454 -25.96 -21.04 -1.32
C ILE A 454 -26.07 -22.46 -0.76
N ASP A 455 -25.31 -23.42 -1.32
CA ASP A 455 -25.26 -24.81 -0.83
C ASP A 455 -24.84 -24.89 0.65
N VAL A 456 -23.82 -24.13 1.04
CA VAL A 456 -23.39 -24.09 2.45
C VAL A 456 -24.51 -23.57 3.35
N LEU A 457 -25.25 -22.54 2.96
CA LEU A 457 -26.37 -22.00 3.74
C LEU A 457 -27.52 -23.02 3.85
N LEU A 458 -27.93 -23.62 2.73
CA LEU A 458 -29.02 -24.60 2.72
C LEU A 458 -28.69 -25.85 3.54
N ASN A 459 -27.47 -26.38 3.40
CA ASN A 459 -26.99 -27.53 4.16
C ASN A 459 -26.90 -27.26 5.68
N ASN A 460 -26.96 -25.99 6.11
CA ASN A 460 -26.97 -25.58 7.51
C ASN A 460 -28.35 -25.03 7.95
N GLY A 461 -29.42 -25.25 7.18
CA GLY A 461 -30.79 -24.93 7.58
C GLY A 461 -31.22 -23.49 7.24
N ALA A 462 -30.69 -22.90 6.16
CA ALA A 462 -31.22 -21.62 5.67
C ALA A 462 -32.64 -21.79 5.12
N GLU A 463 -33.54 -20.90 5.55
CA GLU A 463 -34.96 -20.93 5.18
C GLU A 463 -35.17 -20.34 3.79
N LYS A 464 -35.81 -21.14 2.90
CA LYS A 464 -36.10 -20.75 1.50
C LYS A 464 -37.35 -19.89 1.39
N ASN A 465 -38.26 -19.99 2.36
CA ASN A 465 -39.61 -19.39 2.34
C ASN A 465 -39.67 -17.96 2.89
N THR A 466 -38.51 -17.37 3.15
CA THR A 466 -38.43 -15.98 3.62
C THR A 466 -38.52 -15.01 2.44
N LEU A 467 -39.20 -13.86 2.66
CA LEU A 467 -39.36 -12.82 1.63
C LEU A 467 -38.64 -11.54 2.04
N THR A 468 -38.11 -10.80 1.05
CA THR A 468 -37.63 -9.43 1.22
C THR A 468 -38.81 -8.47 1.47
N GLU A 469 -38.57 -7.18 1.70
CA GLU A 469 -39.62 -6.16 1.75
C GLU A 469 -40.35 -5.94 0.41
N PHE A 470 -39.77 -6.41 -0.71
CA PHE A 470 -40.38 -6.41 -2.03
C PHE A 470 -41.09 -7.74 -2.39
N ASN A 471 -41.32 -8.61 -1.41
CA ASN A 471 -41.93 -9.93 -1.56
C ASN A 471 -41.13 -10.88 -2.48
N GLU A 472 -39.82 -10.72 -2.59
CA GLU A 472 -38.97 -11.60 -3.37
C GLU A 472 -38.38 -12.71 -2.48
N SER A 473 -38.47 -13.93 -2.94
CA SER A 473 -37.82 -15.09 -2.31
C SER A 473 -36.33 -15.21 -2.76
N PRO A 474 -35.52 -16.03 -2.06
CA PRO A 474 -34.17 -16.36 -2.56
C PRO A 474 -34.18 -16.95 -3.99
N TYR A 475 -35.25 -17.65 -4.38
CA TYR A 475 -35.42 -18.17 -5.73
C TYR A 475 -35.58 -17.04 -6.75
N ASP A 476 -36.44 -16.06 -6.49
CA ASP A 476 -36.68 -14.92 -7.39
C ASP A 476 -35.39 -14.11 -7.59
N LEU A 477 -34.64 -13.89 -6.52
CA LEU A 477 -33.37 -13.17 -6.56
C LEU A 477 -32.26 -13.93 -7.30
N ALA A 478 -32.24 -15.27 -7.19
CA ALA A 478 -31.29 -16.09 -7.96
C ALA A 478 -31.55 -16.03 -9.47
N LEU A 479 -32.83 -16.00 -9.88
CA LEU A 479 -33.21 -15.85 -11.29
C LEU A 479 -32.76 -14.52 -11.89
N GLN A 480 -32.66 -13.47 -11.08
CA GLN A 480 -32.19 -12.13 -11.51
C GLN A 480 -30.66 -12.00 -11.49
N ASN A 481 -29.94 -12.93 -10.88
CA ASN A 481 -28.48 -12.87 -10.76
C ASN A 481 -27.80 -13.34 -12.05
N GLU A 482 -27.37 -12.39 -12.88
CA GLU A 482 -26.69 -12.66 -14.14
C GLU A 482 -25.41 -13.52 -14.00
N LEU A 483 -24.72 -13.46 -12.86
CA LEU A 483 -23.49 -14.23 -12.63
C LEU A 483 -23.80 -15.70 -12.41
N LEU A 484 -24.87 -16.03 -11.66
CA LEU A 484 -25.34 -17.38 -11.49
C LEU A 484 -25.95 -17.96 -12.78
N ASN A 485 -26.66 -17.13 -13.54
CA ASN A 485 -27.28 -17.54 -14.81
C ASN A 485 -26.25 -17.95 -15.88
N LYS A 486 -25.05 -17.37 -15.86
CA LYS A 486 -23.95 -17.76 -16.77
C LYS A 486 -23.43 -19.18 -16.54
N GLU A 487 -23.62 -19.71 -15.33
CA GLU A 487 -23.22 -21.07 -14.95
C GLU A 487 -24.26 -22.14 -15.35
N ASN A 488 -25.38 -21.76 -16.00
CA ASN A 488 -26.49 -22.64 -16.37
C ASN A 488 -27.04 -23.47 -15.19
N ILE A 489 -27.13 -22.85 -14.01
CA ILE A 489 -27.61 -23.51 -12.77
C ILE A 489 -29.12 -23.60 -12.81
N ASP A 490 -29.69 -24.81 -12.62
CA ASP A 490 -31.11 -24.96 -12.31
C ASP A 490 -31.36 -24.56 -10.85
N PHE A 491 -32.18 -23.52 -10.63
CA PHE A 491 -32.52 -23.03 -9.30
C PHE A 491 -33.69 -23.77 -8.63
N ALA A 492 -34.16 -24.90 -9.18
CA ALA A 492 -35.27 -25.67 -8.61
C ALA A 492 -35.03 -26.02 -7.12
N PHE A 493 -33.78 -26.17 -6.70
CA PHE A 493 -33.39 -26.42 -5.30
C PHE A 493 -33.73 -25.27 -4.34
N LEU A 494 -33.99 -24.06 -4.83
CA LEU A 494 -34.43 -22.91 -4.05
C LEU A 494 -35.97 -22.77 -3.99
N LYS A 495 -36.70 -23.51 -4.82
CA LYS A 495 -38.19 -23.50 -4.79
C LYS A 495 -38.70 -24.02 -3.45
N ILE A 496 -39.82 -23.49 -3.05
CA ILE A 496 -40.63 -24.00 -1.93
C ILE A 496 -41.48 -25.09 -2.49
N ASP A 497 -41.47 -26.29 -1.88
CA ASP A 497 -42.32 -27.41 -2.23
C ASP A 497 -43.78 -27.12 -1.92
#